data_897c88d7a5eedb3b553199d177174edc
#
_entry.id   897c88d7a5eedb3b553199d177174edc
#
_cell.length_a   1.000
_cell.length_b   1.000
_cell.length_c   1.000
_cell.angle_alpha   90.00
_cell.angle_beta   90.00
_cell.angle_gamma   90.00
#
_symmetry.space_group_name_H-M   'P 1'
#
loop_
_entity.id
_entity.type
_entity.pdbx_description
1 polymer ?
#
loop_
_entity_poly.entity_id
_entity_poly.type
_entity_poly.pdbx_seq_one_letter_code
_entity_poly.pdbx_strand_id
1 'polypeptide(L)'
;PTLPRMTTTPTPRAVRILREAQHLEIDWADGHASRYEAVSLRWLCPCAYCRGEAGVPGWLDSRPTLTAAQTTLEGGEMVGSYAICLFWGDGHRTGYYAWSLLRDRCPCHGCLTAST
;
A
#
# COMPACT_ATOMS: atom_id res chain seq x y z
N PRO A 1 -5.09 9.58 29.38
CA PRO A 1 -5.49 9.38 28.58
C PRO A 1 -5.48 9.58 27.26
N THR A 2 -5.34 9.98 26.76
CA THR A 2 -5.30 10.36 25.68
C THR A 2 -4.62 9.67 24.71
N LEU A 3 -4.01 8.88 24.76
CA LEU A 3 -3.30 8.37 23.87
C LEU A 3 -3.88 7.99 22.67
N PRO A 4 -4.67 7.49 22.63
CA PRO A 4 -4.97 6.88 21.52
C PRO A 4 -5.28 7.50 20.25
N ARG A 5 -5.41 8.63 20.18
CA ARG A 5 -5.69 9.12 19.05
C ARG A 5 -4.71 8.82 18.04
N MET A 6 -3.57 8.66 18.38
CA MET A 6 -2.61 8.45 17.49
C MET A 6 -2.78 7.16 16.79
N THR A 7 -3.52 6.27 17.27
CA THR A 7 -3.66 4.99 16.65
C THR A 7 -4.79 4.99 15.66
N THR A 8 -5.48 6.07 15.44
CA THR A 8 -6.60 6.11 14.54
C THR A 8 -6.15 6.49 13.16
N THR A 9 -6.36 5.63 12.19
CA THR A 9 -6.06 5.92 10.80
C THR A 9 -7.23 6.63 10.16
N PRO A 10 -7.04 7.74 9.46
CA PRO A 10 -8.13 8.40 8.78
C PRO A 10 -8.77 7.47 7.76
N THR A 11 -10.05 7.67 7.49
CA THR A 11 -10.77 6.88 6.51
C THR A 11 -10.50 7.43 5.13
N PRO A 12 -10.32 6.58 4.12
CA PRO A 12 -10.18 7.08 2.77
C PRO A 12 -11.55 7.58 2.25
N ARG A 13 -11.56 8.78 1.66
CA ARG A 13 -12.78 9.32 1.09
C ARG A 13 -12.90 8.96 -0.37
N ALA A 14 -11.82 8.84 -1.08
CA ALA A 14 -11.82 8.45 -2.49
C ALA A 14 -10.55 7.66 -2.76
N VAL A 15 -10.67 6.60 -3.54
CA VAL A 15 -9.54 5.74 -3.90
C VAL A 15 -9.58 5.58 -5.41
N ARG A 16 -8.48 5.88 -6.08
CA ARG A 16 -8.42 5.80 -7.53
C ARG A 16 -7.20 4.98 -7.96
N ILE A 17 -7.40 4.05 -8.88
CA ILE A 17 -6.30 3.32 -9.48
C ILE A 17 -6.15 3.84 -10.88
N LEU A 18 -5.03 4.51 -11.15
CA LEU A 18 -4.77 5.12 -12.44
C LEU A 18 -3.85 4.19 -13.23
N ARG A 19 -4.45 3.31 -14.02
CA ARG A 19 -3.68 2.28 -14.71
C ARG A 19 -2.69 2.85 -15.72
N GLU A 20 -3.04 3.89 -16.41
CA GLU A 20 -2.12 4.47 -17.38
C GLU A 20 -0.93 5.12 -16.72
N ALA A 21 -1.14 5.76 -15.59
CA ALA A 21 -0.06 6.41 -14.87
C ALA A 21 0.62 5.46 -13.88
N GLN A 22 0.02 4.29 -13.65
CA GLN A 22 0.53 3.31 -12.71
C GLN A 22 0.66 3.91 -11.30
N HIS A 23 -0.41 4.54 -10.85
CA HIS A 23 -0.49 5.13 -9.51
C HIS A 23 -1.75 4.68 -8.79
N LEU A 24 -1.66 4.64 -7.47
CA LEU A 24 -2.82 4.52 -6.60
C LEU A 24 -2.94 5.86 -5.88
N GLU A 25 -4.09 6.49 -5.94
CA GLU A 25 -4.31 7.78 -5.26
C GLU A 25 -5.41 7.65 -4.23
N ILE A 26 -5.19 8.20 -3.06
CA ILE A 26 -6.16 8.16 -1.98
C ILE A 26 -6.35 9.56 -1.43
N ASP A 27 -7.61 10.00 -1.35
CA ASP A 27 -7.96 11.23 -0.66
C ASP A 27 -8.49 10.81 0.70
N TRP A 28 -7.91 11.31 1.76
CA TRP A 28 -8.27 10.90 3.11
C TRP A 28 -9.28 11.86 3.72
N ALA A 29 -10.06 11.37 4.67
CA ALA A 29 -11.11 12.18 5.30
C ALA A 29 -10.58 13.39 6.05
N ASP A 30 -9.31 13.36 6.44
CA ASP A 30 -8.71 14.48 7.16
C ASP A 30 -8.14 15.53 6.20
N GLY A 31 -8.40 15.41 4.91
CA GLY A 31 -7.93 16.38 3.93
C GLY A 31 -6.58 16.07 3.31
N HIS A 32 -5.94 15.00 3.72
CA HIS A 32 -4.64 14.61 3.17
C HIS A 32 -4.83 13.83 1.86
N ALA A 33 -3.92 13.95 0.96
CA ALA A 33 -3.94 13.20 -0.30
C ALA A 33 -2.62 12.44 -0.46
N SER A 34 -2.71 11.19 -0.83
CA SER A 34 -1.53 10.34 -1.01
C SER A 34 -1.50 9.78 -2.43
N ARG A 35 -0.32 9.67 -3.01
CA ARG A 35 -0.15 9.06 -4.32
C ARG A 35 1.00 8.09 -4.24
N TYR A 36 0.77 6.85 -4.63
CA TYR A 36 1.76 5.78 -4.54
C TYR A 36 2.06 5.25 -5.93
N GLU A 37 3.33 5.07 -6.26
CA GLU A 37 3.70 4.48 -7.53
C GLU A 37 3.57 2.95 -7.42
N ALA A 38 3.18 2.32 -8.52
CA ALA A 38 2.96 0.88 -8.52
C ALA A 38 4.17 0.09 -8.07
N VAL A 39 5.37 0.48 -8.53
CA VAL A 39 6.58 -0.22 -8.13
C VAL A 39 6.76 -0.18 -6.61
N SER A 40 6.57 0.99 -6.00
CA SER A 40 6.71 1.11 -4.56
C SER A 40 5.68 0.27 -3.82
N LEU A 41 4.46 0.22 -4.34
CA LEU A 41 3.42 -0.58 -3.71
C LEU A 41 3.74 -2.06 -3.77
N ARG A 42 4.31 -2.56 -4.87
CA ARG A 42 4.65 -3.96 -4.94
C ARG A 42 5.70 -4.33 -3.89
N TRP A 43 6.68 -3.46 -3.66
CA TRP A 43 7.67 -3.70 -2.63
C TRP A 43 7.08 -3.68 -1.23
N LEU A 44 5.89 -3.05 -1.06
CA LEU A 44 5.23 -3.00 0.24
C LEU A 44 4.22 -4.12 0.42
N CYS A 45 4.09 -5.05 -0.53
CA CYS A 45 3.07 -6.09 -0.45
C CYS A 45 3.12 -6.79 0.91
N PRO A 46 2.04 -6.77 1.67
CA PRO A 46 2.03 -7.31 3.05
C PRO A 46 1.68 -8.78 3.17
N CYS A 47 1.49 -9.49 2.07
CA CYS A 47 1.09 -10.89 2.18
C CYS A 47 2.25 -11.73 2.71
N ALA A 48 1.93 -12.88 3.27
CA ALA A 48 2.95 -13.74 3.88
C ALA A 48 4.02 -14.19 2.89
N TYR A 49 3.64 -14.42 1.64
CA TYR A 49 4.62 -14.85 0.64
C TYR A 49 5.66 -13.75 0.38
N CYS A 50 5.23 -12.51 0.23
CA CYS A 50 6.15 -11.43 -0.07
C CYS A 50 6.92 -10.96 1.15
N ARG A 51 6.24 -10.89 2.30
CA ARG A 51 6.83 -10.29 3.49
C ARG A 51 7.38 -11.28 4.48
N GLY A 52 6.92 -12.54 4.42
CA GLY A 52 7.32 -13.56 5.37
C GLY A 52 6.44 -13.57 6.60
N GLU A 53 6.54 -14.61 7.40
CA GLU A 53 5.80 -14.69 8.65
C GLU A 53 6.45 -15.72 9.55
N ALA A 54 6.20 -15.57 10.83
CA ALA A 54 6.69 -16.53 11.85
C ALA A 54 8.18 -16.79 11.76
N GLY A 55 8.95 -15.78 11.47
CA GLY A 55 10.40 -15.93 11.42
C GLY A 55 10.93 -16.42 10.07
N VAL A 56 10.05 -16.77 9.15
CA VAL A 56 10.45 -17.20 7.82
C VAL A 56 10.45 -15.98 6.90
N PRO A 57 11.57 -15.64 6.25
CA PRO A 57 11.62 -14.46 5.43
C PRO A 57 10.74 -14.59 4.20
N GLY A 58 10.18 -13.49 3.75
CA GLY A 58 9.36 -13.49 2.55
C GLY A 58 10.21 -13.33 1.32
N TRP A 59 9.56 -13.53 0.16
CA TRP A 59 10.26 -13.45 -1.12
C TRP A 59 10.93 -12.08 -1.32
N LEU A 60 10.29 -11.00 -0.94
CA LEU A 60 10.85 -9.67 -1.15
C LEU A 60 12.06 -9.38 -0.26
N ASP A 61 12.23 -10.15 0.81
CA ASP A 61 13.39 -9.96 1.68
C ASP A 61 14.70 -10.33 1.00
N SER A 62 14.64 -11.12 -0.06
CA SER A 62 15.85 -11.48 -0.81
C SER A 62 16.21 -10.39 -1.82
N ARG A 63 15.44 -9.32 -1.88
CA ARG A 63 15.69 -8.21 -2.79
C ARG A 63 15.77 -8.63 -4.25
N PRO A 64 14.78 -9.34 -4.75
CA PRO A 64 14.81 -9.79 -6.14
C PRO A 64 14.67 -8.62 -7.10
N THR A 65 15.04 -8.84 -8.36
CA THR A 65 14.77 -7.87 -9.40
C THR A 65 13.34 -8.13 -9.88
N LEU A 66 12.47 -7.15 -9.75
CA LEU A 66 11.07 -7.33 -10.13
C LEU A 66 10.90 -7.14 -11.63
N THR A 67 10.08 -8.01 -12.23
CA THR A 67 9.80 -7.90 -13.67
C THR A 67 8.72 -6.84 -13.89
N ALA A 68 8.52 -6.46 -15.14
CA ALA A 68 7.48 -5.51 -15.48
C ALA A 68 6.11 -6.03 -15.05
N ALA A 69 5.81 -7.30 -15.27
CA ALA A 69 4.51 -7.85 -14.86
C ALA A 69 4.32 -7.78 -13.36
N GLN A 70 5.37 -7.97 -12.60
CA GLN A 70 5.28 -7.97 -11.15
C GLN A 70 5.01 -6.56 -10.60
N THR A 71 5.32 -5.52 -11.34
CA THR A 71 5.12 -4.16 -10.89
C THR A 71 4.05 -3.42 -11.70
N THR A 72 3.30 -4.12 -12.55
CA THR A 72 2.21 -3.51 -13.29
C THR A 72 0.92 -3.63 -12.49
N LEU A 73 0.34 -2.50 -12.12
CA LEU A 73 -0.89 -2.46 -11.34
C LEU A 73 -2.06 -2.54 -12.29
N GLU A 74 -2.88 -3.56 -12.15
CA GLU A 74 -4.01 -3.78 -13.05
C GLU A 74 -5.35 -3.41 -12.45
N GLY A 75 -5.47 -3.36 -11.17
CA GLY A 75 -6.74 -3.04 -10.54
C GLY A 75 -6.70 -3.32 -9.06
N GLY A 76 -7.85 -3.32 -8.44
CA GLY A 76 -7.95 -3.61 -7.02
C GLY A 76 -9.38 -3.75 -6.58
N GLU A 77 -9.56 -4.15 -5.35
CA GLU A 77 -10.86 -4.40 -4.80
C GLU A 77 -10.87 -4.09 -3.32
N MET A 78 -11.92 -3.46 -2.83
CA MET A 78 -12.00 -3.13 -1.42
C MET A 78 -12.19 -4.40 -0.59
N VAL A 79 -11.53 -4.47 0.56
CA VAL A 79 -11.63 -5.61 1.44
C VAL A 79 -12.25 -5.08 2.73
N GLY A 80 -13.53 -5.32 2.91
CA GLY A 80 -14.27 -4.78 4.05
C GLY A 80 -14.10 -3.27 4.07
N SER A 81 -13.93 -2.71 5.25
CA SER A 81 -13.72 -1.27 5.39
C SER A 81 -12.29 -0.95 5.81
N TYR A 82 -11.37 -1.92 5.77
CA TYR A 82 -10.06 -1.73 6.35
C TYR A 82 -8.88 -1.87 5.37
N ALA A 83 -9.10 -2.31 4.16
CA ALA A 83 -7.98 -2.55 3.26
C ALA A 83 -8.39 -2.55 1.79
N ILE A 84 -7.40 -2.56 0.91
CA ILE A 84 -7.62 -2.76 -0.51
C ILE A 84 -6.70 -3.86 -0.97
N CYS A 85 -7.20 -4.77 -1.77
CA CYS A 85 -6.40 -5.83 -2.36
C CYS A 85 -6.02 -5.37 -3.76
N LEU A 86 -4.75 -5.35 -4.09
CA LEU A 86 -4.28 -4.88 -5.39
C LEU A 86 -3.99 -6.07 -6.30
N PHE A 87 -4.29 -5.89 -7.59
CA PHE A 87 -4.13 -6.94 -8.61
C PHE A 87 -2.97 -6.56 -9.50
N TRP A 88 -2.03 -7.48 -9.67
CA TRP A 88 -0.80 -7.22 -10.41
C TRP A 88 -0.74 -8.03 -11.70
N GLY A 89 0.07 -7.57 -12.64
CA GLY A 89 0.17 -8.18 -13.96
C GLY A 89 0.65 -9.61 -13.98
N ASP A 90 1.33 -10.05 -12.92
CA ASP A 90 1.79 -11.43 -12.81
C ASP A 90 0.74 -12.34 -12.15
N GLY A 91 -0.45 -11.81 -11.89
CA GLY A 91 -1.51 -12.60 -11.26
C GLY A 91 -1.52 -12.56 -9.75
N HIS A 92 -0.58 -11.86 -9.12
CA HIS A 92 -0.52 -11.76 -7.67
C HIS A 92 -1.72 -10.98 -7.15
N ARG A 93 -2.48 -11.55 -6.23
CA ARG A 93 -3.68 -10.94 -5.70
C ARG A 93 -3.86 -11.16 -4.21
N THR A 94 -2.80 -11.41 -3.48
CA THR A 94 -2.90 -11.74 -2.07
C THR A 94 -2.44 -10.63 -1.14
N GLY A 95 -2.06 -9.48 -1.68
CA GLY A 95 -1.63 -8.37 -0.83
C GLY A 95 -2.81 -7.52 -0.43
N TYR A 96 -3.20 -7.57 0.84
CA TYR A 96 -4.27 -6.75 1.38
C TYR A 96 -3.62 -5.57 2.08
N TYR A 97 -3.69 -4.41 1.44
CA TYR A 97 -3.02 -3.22 1.95
C TYR A 97 -3.97 -2.49 2.89
N ALA A 98 -3.72 -2.58 4.18
CA ALA A 98 -4.56 -1.91 5.16
C ALA A 98 -4.37 -0.39 5.02
N TRP A 99 -5.42 0.37 5.33
CA TRP A 99 -5.33 1.82 5.24
C TRP A 99 -4.23 2.36 6.17
N SER A 100 -4.02 1.73 7.31
CA SER A 100 -2.95 2.16 8.23
C SER A 100 -1.58 2.00 7.60
N LEU A 101 -1.35 0.90 6.88
CA LEU A 101 -0.08 0.69 6.20
C LEU A 101 0.13 1.75 5.13
N LEU A 102 -0.91 2.02 4.33
CA LEU A 102 -0.79 2.98 3.27
C LEU A 102 -0.58 4.40 3.82
N ARG A 103 -1.27 4.76 4.89
CA ARG A 103 -1.09 6.09 5.46
C ARG A 103 0.31 6.25 6.06
N ASP A 104 0.82 5.21 6.71
CA ASP A 104 2.16 5.25 7.29
C ASP A 104 3.22 5.38 6.23
N ARG A 105 2.96 4.94 5.01
CA ARG A 105 3.94 4.96 3.94
C ARG A 105 3.63 6.02 2.89
N CYS A 106 2.83 7.03 3.24
CA CYS A 106 2.51 8.10 2.31
C CYS A 106 3.78 8.78 1.84
N PRO A 107 4.02 8.88 0.54
CA PRO A 107 5.27 9.43 0.03
C PRO A 107 5.26 10.94 -0.18
N CYS A 108 4.26 11.66 0.28
CA CYS A 108 4.24 13.10 0.08
C CYS A 108 5.32 13.73 0.94
N HIS A 109 5.74 14.92 0.53
CA HIS A 109 6.86 15.59 1.21
C HIS A 109 6.62 15.76 2.71
N GLY A 110 5.43 16.17 3.09
CA GLY A 110 5.12 16.37 4.50
C GLY A 110 5.23 15.10 5.33
N CYS A 111 4.74 13.98 4.78
CA CYS A 111 4.80 12.71 5.51
C CYS A 111 6.23 12.17 5.57
N LEU A 112 7.00 12.29 4.49
CA LEU A 112 8.36 11.82 4.52
C LEU A 112 9.20 12.62 5.51
N THR A 113 8.96 13.93 5.59
CA THR A 113 9.68 14.74 6.54
C THR A 113 9.27 14.43 7.97
N ALA A 114 8.00 14.20 8.19
CA ALA A 114 7.52 13.91 9.53
C ALA A 114 7.97 12.55 10.06
N SER A 115 8.24 11.61 9.17
CA SER A 115 8.61 10.28 9.64
C SER A 115 10.08 10.16 9.96
N THR A 116 10.85 11.17 9.75
CA THR A 116 12.23 11.12 10.19
C THR A 116 12.38 11.88 11.48
#